data_aff75c16e100649c1503dd3c8141e1b0
#
_entry.id   aff75c16e100649c1503dd3c8141e1b0
#
_cell.length_a   1.000
_cell.length_b   1.000
_cell.length_c   1.000
_cell.angle_alpha   90.00
_cell.angle_beta   90.00
_cell.angle_gamma   90.00
#
_symmetry.space_group_name_H-M   'P 1'
#
loop_
_entity.id
_entity.type
_entity.pdbx_description
1 polymer ?
#
loop_
_entity_poly.entity_id
_entity_poly.type
_entity_poly.pdbx_seq_one_letter_code
_entity_poly.pdbx_strand_id
1 'polypeptide(L)'
;MILNMSKCKGKVLTRFYISIVILLSLLSFCATISAEKSYQTPMVNYREPPTIDFENKIHQYYTKHTDDSFQKVSEFLTQKSTNELQFDSEKESLRYLLSDLNISIHSQTLVFSNTSLQLSRISQNNPRAIFFNDNLYVGYVPGGFIEIIGIDPRIGAIPYVFKLPQKGDLQYPPIRRSTRCMRCHATKQTGGVPGLLLSSVIPAETGGSLDNLNPGKPGHHLPYTKRFGGWFLTNHADYLNKWSNSIGVMNQKGQIKQKKIQIPLNNISKYHLSNKSEMVTHLVMEHQIGFTNLCISAQYALRELKLPKSKSTKHQVEDYFIEQLLRYSLFVDEPDLSIPSDKETSTFINYFEKSYPKKNSFNLLRKIELKTRLFKTRCSYMLGSSVFKALPADFKNTFMISLKEIVSQKNTELSFLASHLEDDERERILNVLSQE
;
A
#
# COMPACT_ATOMS: atom_id res chain seq x y z
N MET A 1 46.65 65.19 -37.08
CA MET A 1 46.79 63.78 -36.72
C MET A 1 46.27 63.59 -35.30
N ILE A 2 45.00 63.83 -35.08
CA ILE A 2 44.28 63.61 -33.82
C ILE A 2 42.85 63.18 -34.22
N LEU A 3 42.65 61.86 -34.32
CA LEU A 3 41.32 61.23 -34.42
C LEU A 3 41.53 59.73 -34.36
N ASN A 4 41.26 59.15 -33.20
CA ASN A 4 40.85 57.74 -33.00
C ASN A 4 41.23 57.15 -31.62
N MET A 5 40.88 57.87 -30.51
CA MET A 5 40.99 57.27 -29.16
C MET A 5 39.67 57.20 -28.38
N SER A 6 38.56 57.68 -28.98
CA SER A 6 37.28 57.67 -28.21
C SER A 6 36.38 56.46 -28.50
N LYS A 7 36.62 55.64 -29.51
CA LYS A 7 35.78 54.45 -29.85
C LYS A 7 36.18 53.14 -29.15
N CYS A 8 37.37 53.09 -28.55
CA CYS A 8 37.84 51.86 -27.92
C CYS A 8 37.38 51.70 -26.44
N LYS A 9 37.13 52.80 -25.74
CA LYS A 9 36.71 52.75 -24.32
C LYS A 9 35.25 52.30 -24.11
N GLY A 10 34.34 52.62 -25.06
CA GLY A 10 32.94 52.23 -24.97
C GLY A 10 32.67 50.73 -25.14
N LYS A 11 33.45 50.08 -26.01
CA LYS A 11 33.29 48.62 -26.26
C LYS A 11 33.82 47.73 -25.11
N VAL A 12 34.79 48.20 -24.35
CA VAL A 12 35.34 47.43 -23.22
C VAL A 12 34.40 47.58 -22.01
N LEU A 13 33.83 48.75 -21.73
CA LEU A 13 32.85 48.93 -20.66
C LEU A 13 31.55 48.13 -20.91
N THR A 14 31.05 48.12 -22.15
CA THR A 14 29.82 47.39 -22.49
C THR A 14 30.01 45.86 -22.37
N ARG A 15 31.17 45.36 -22.74
CA ARG A 15 31.52 43.92 -22.53
C ARG A 15 31.67 43.55 -21.07
N PHE A 16 32.23 44.43 -20.25
CA PHE A 16 32.31 44.22 -18.79
C PHE A 16 30.94 44.23 -18.13
N TYR A 17 30.03 45.14 -18.53
CA TYR A 17 28.64 45.19 -18.01
C TYR A 17 27.83 43.96 -18.40
N ILE A 18 27.94 43.51 -19.65
CA ILE A 18 27.26 42.29 -20.14
C ILE A 18 27.77 41.05 -19.38
N SER A 19 29.08 40.96 -19.14
CA SER A 19 29.67 39.82 -18.39
C SER A 19 29.24 39.82 -16.93
N ILE A 20 29.10 40.97 -16.27
CA ILE A 20 28.61 41.07 -14.89
C ILE A 20 27.12 40.76 -14.80
N VAL A 21 26.31 41.20 -15.76
CA VAL A 21 24.86 40.87 -15.79
C VAL A 21 24.63 39.38 -16.03
N ILE A 22 25.42 38.76 -16.91
CA ILE A 22 25.36 37.30 -17.14
C ILE A 22 25.85 36.52 -15.88
N LEU A 23 26.89 37.00 -15.20
CA LEU A 23 27.38 36.36 -13.97
C LEU A 23 26.37 36.49 -12.83
N LEU A 24 25.72 37.66 -12.69
CA LEU A 24 24.64 37.88 -11.69
C LEU A 24 23.38 37.08 -12.04
N SER A 25 23.04 36.90 -13.31
CA SER A 25 21.91 36.03 -13.72
C SER A 25 22.19 34.54 -13.50
N LEU A 26 23.44 34.10 -13.68
CA LEU A 26 23.86 32.74 -13.38
C LEU A 26 23.91 32.49 -11.86
N LEU A 27 24.34 33.46 -11.06
CA LEU A 27 24.27 33.35 -9.60
C LEU A 27 22.83 33.39 -9.08
N SER A 28 21.92 34.13 -9.72
CA SER A 28 20.50 34.14 -9.38
C SER A 28 19.81 32.83 -9.82
N PHE A 29 20.24 32.20 -10.93
CA PHE A 29 19.72 30.92 -11.38
C PHE A 29 20.23 29.77 -10.53
N CYS A 30 21.43 29.84 -9.95
CA CYS A 30 21.91 28.87 -8.96
C CYS A 30 21.23 29.05 -7.58
N ALA A 31 20.69 30.23 -7.27
CA ALA A 31 19.99 30.47 -6.00
C ALA A 31 18.51 30.05 -6.04
N THR A 32 17.95 29.78 -7.22
CA THR A 32 16.58 29.25 -7.42
C THR A 32 16.54 27.75 -7.67
N ILE A 33 17.67 27.04 -7.64
CA ILE A 33 17.65 25.60 -7.34
C ILE A 33 17.23 25.52 -5.88
N SER A 34 15.90 25.39 -5.70
CA SER A 34 15.28 25.17 -4.40
C SER A 34 16.18 24.24 -3.61
N ALA A 35 16.53 24.69 -2.43
CA ALA A 35 16.98 23.78 -1.39
C ALA A 35 15.84 22.74 -1.22
N GLU A 36 15.87 21.66 -2.00
CA GLU A 36 15.37 20.40 -1.51
C GLU A 36 16.07 20.30 -0.15
N LYS A 37 15.30 20.51 0.91
CA LYS A 37 15.72 20.09 2.23
C LYS A 37 16.09 18.63 2.06
N SER A 38 17.36 18.37 1.81
CA SER A 38 17.92 17.07 2.06
C SER A 38 17.69 16.88 3.55
N TYR A 39 16.60 16.20 3.90
CA TYR A 39 16.55 15.50 5.16
C TYR A 39 17.72 14.52 5.11
N GLN A 40 18.87 14.97 5.58
CA GLN A 40 19.89 14.07 6.05
C GLN A 40 19.27 13.38 7.26
N THR A 41 18.47 12.35 6.99
CA THR A 41 18.20 11.33 7.99
C THR A 41 19.56 10.93 8.53
N PRO A 42 19.79 10.98 9.86
CA PRO A 42 21.02 10.45 10.44
C PRO A 42 21.24 9.09 9.78
N MET A 43 22.48 8.79 9.36
CA MET A 43 22.84 7.47 8.87
C MET A 43 22.59 6.50 10.01
N VAL A 44 21.35 6.05 10.12
CA VAL A 44 21.00 4.89 10.93
C VAL A 44 21.78 3.75 10.29
N ASN A 45 22.59 3.05 11.07
CA ASN A 45 23.19 1.79 10.65
C ASN A 45 22.01 0.89 10.20
N TYR A 46 21.74 0.86 8.89
CA TYR A 46 20.71 0.02 8.32
C TYR A 46 21.13 -1.42 8.62
N ARG A 47 20.58 -1.96 9.69
CA ARG A 47 20.68 -3.39 9.96
C ARG A 47 20.06 -4.09 8.77
N GLU A 48 20.81 -4.98 8.14
CA GLU A 48 20.24 -5.76 7.02
C GLU A 48 19.04 -6.58 7.52
N PRO A 49 17.96 -6.62 6.72
CA PRO A 49 16.81 -7.43 7.09
C PRO A 49 17.22 -8.89 7.21
N PRO A 50 16.74 -9.63 8.22
CA PRO A 50 16.97 -11.06 8.32
C PRO A 50 16.51 -11.76 7.04
N THR A 51 17.31 -12.68 6.53
CA THR A 51 16.90 -13.54 5.41
C THR A 51 15.91 -14.58 5.94
N ILE A 52 14.73 -14.65 5.33
CA ILE A 52 13.64 -15.56 5.72
C ILE A 52 13.43 -16.59 4.61
N ASP A 53 13.36 -17.86 5.01
CA ASP A 53 12.92 -18.96 4.13
C ASP A 53 11.51 -19.42 4.55
N PHE A 54 10.49 -18.86 3.90
CA PHE A 54 9.09 -19.15 4.26
C PHE A 54 8.70 -20.62 4.02
N GLU A 55 9.42 -21.36 3.18
CA GLU A 55 9.17 -22.78 2.90
C GLU A 55 9.76 -23.70 3.96
N ASN A 56 10.59 -23.16 4.86
CA ASN A 56 11.14 -23.94 5.96
C ASN A 56 10.02 -24.60 6.79
N LYS A 57 10.20 -25.88 7.11
CA LYS A 57 9.21 -26.70 7.83
C LYS A 57 8.79 -26.13 9.18
N ILE A 58 9.62 -25.28 9.81
CA ILE A 58 9.27 -24.61 11.08
C ILE A 58 8.03 -23.71 10.95
N HIS A 59 7.76 -23.18 9.75
CA HIS A 59 6.63 -22.30 9.50
C HIS A 59 5.34 -23.06 9.22
N GLN A 60 5.42 -24.31 8.77
CA GLN A 60 4.29 -25.17 8.44
C GLN A 60 3.29 -24.52 7.44
N TYR A 61 3.79 -23.64 6.56
CA TYR A 61 2.92 -22.85 5.69
C TYR A 61 1.96 -23.71 4.85
N TYR A 62 2.43 -24.83 4.31
CA TYR A 62 1.62 -25.70 3.45
C TYR A 62 0.81 -26.77 4.21
N THR A 63 1.19 -27.07 5.45
CA THR A 63 0.64 -28.21 6.21
C THR A 63 -0.28 -27.81 7.35
N LYS A 64 -0.13 -26.57 7.86
CA LYS A 64 -0.95 -26.09 8.96
C LYS A 64 -2.36 -25.77 8.49
N HIS A 65 -3.34 -26.13 9.32
CA HIS A 65 -4.70 -25.62 9.17
C HIS A 65 -4.69 -24.08 9.33
N THR A 66 -5.32 -23.37 8.40
CA THR A 66 -5.34 -21.91 8.40
C THR A 66 -6.40 -21.38 9.36
N ASP A 67 -6.14 -20.20 9.93
CA ASP A 67 -7.08 -19.46 10.79
C ASP A 67 -7.37 -18.08 10.19
N ASP A 68 -7.56 -18.05 8.88
CA ASP A 68 -7.98 -16.83 8.20
C ASP A 68 -9.51 -16.69 8.17
N SER A 69 -9.95 -15.45 8.05
CA SER A 69 -11.38 -15.12 8.12
C SER A 69 -12.21 -15.71 6.97
N PHE A 70 -11.58 -16.07 5.84
CA PHE A 70 -12.29 -16.62 4.70
C PHE A 70 -12.59 -18.13 4.86
N GLN A 71 -11.77 -18.85 5.59
CA GLN A 71 -11.93 -20.31 5.70
C GLN A 71 -13.32 -20.70 6.24
N LYS A 72 -13.78 -20.06 7.32
CA LYS A 72 -15.11 -20.31 7.91
C LYS A 72 -16.23 -20.03 6.92
N VAL A 73 -16.11 -18.94 6.16
CA VAL A 73 -17.07 -18.58 5.12
C VAL A 73 -17.03 -19.57 3.98
N SER A 74 -15.86 -20.05 3.58
CA SER A 74 -15.72 -21.04 2.50
C SER A 74 -16.36 -22.38 2.86
N GLU A 75 -16.24 -22.82 4.09
CA GLU A 75 -16.89 -24.02 4.60
C GLU A 75 -18.42 -23.88 4.56
N PHE A 76 -18.94 -22.75 5.01
CA PHE A 76 -20.36 -22.44 4.94
C PHE A 76 -20.88 -22.38 3.49
N LEU A 77 -20.18 -21.70 2.59
CA LEU A 77 -20.55 -21.60 1.19
C LEU A 77 -20.59 -22.98 0.48
N THR A 78 -19.66 -23.88 0.83
CA THR A 78 -19.62 -25.24 0.24
C THR A 78 -20.72 -26.15 0.78
N GLN A 79 -21.27 -25.87 1.95
CA GLN A 79 -22.36 -26.64 2.55
C GLN A 79 -23.76 -26.18 2.09
N LYS A 80 -23.89 -24.94 1.59
CA LYS A 80 -25.17 -24.44 1.08
C LYS A 80 -25.53 -25.13 -0.23
N SER A 81 -26.77 -25.65 -0.33
CA SER A 81 -27.33 -26.12 -1.59
C SER A 81 -27.64 -24.92 -2.48
N THR A 82 -27.53 -25.09 -3.78
CA THR A 82 -27.76 -24.01 -4.78
C THR A 82 -29.19 -23.53 -4.84
N ASN A 83 -30.17 -24.29 -4.35
CA ASN A 83 -31.54 -23.82 -4.23
C ASN A 83 -31.67 -22.59 -3.32
N GLU A 84 -30.66 -22.35 -2.45
CA GLU A 84 -30.59 -21.18 -1.56
C GLU A 84 -29.72 -20.05 -2.15
N LEU A 85 -28.98 -20.30 -3.23
CA LEU A 85 -28.00 -19.39 -3.84
C LEU A 85 -28.38 -19.07 -5.30
N GLN A 86 -29.64 -18.73 -5.55
CA GLN A 86 -30.07 -18.29 -6.90
C GLN A 86 -29.78 -16.81 -7.08
N PHE A 87 -28.75 -16.50 -7.88
CA PHE A 87 -28.40 -15.14 -8.25
C PHE A 87 -28.74 -14.89 -9.72
N ASP A 88 -29.40 -13.77 -10.01
CA ASP A 88 -29.73 -13.39 -11.37
C ASP A 88 -28.52 -12.82 -12.15
N SER A 89 -27.47 -12.46 -11.44
CA SER A 89 -26.25 -11.90 -12.03
C SER A 89 -25.01 -12.15 -11.19
N GLU A 90 -23.84 -12.13 -11.85
CA GLU A 90 -22.54 -12.19 -11.20
C GLU A 90 -22.32 -11.06 -10.20
N LYS A 91 -22.90 -9.86 -10.46
CA LYS A 91 -22.85 -8.71 -9.52
C LYS A 91 -23.61 -9.00 -8.22
N GLU A 92 -24.74 -9.68 -8.32
CA GLU A 92 -25.53 -10.03 -7.14
C GLU A 92 -24.82 -11.09 -6.31
N SER A 93 -24.28 -12.11 -6.93
CA SER A 93 -23.47 -13.13 -6.30
C SER A 93 -22.24 -12.52 -5.61
N LEU A 94 -21.56 -11.56 -6.26
CA LEU A 94 -20.44 -10.83 -5.67
C LEU A 94 -20.87 -9.98 -4.47
N ARG A 95 -22.00 -9.27 -4.55
CA ARG A 95 -22.52 -8.46 -3.45
C ARG A 95 -22.82 -9.32 -2.23
N TYR A 96 -23.44 -10.47 -2.46
CA TYR A 96 -23.73 -11.44 -1.42
C TYR A 96 -22.44 -11.93 -0.75
N LEU A 97 -21.43 -12.36 -1.53
CA LEU A 97 -20.14 -12.79 -1.01
C LEU A 97 -19.46 -11.71 -0.17
N LEU A 98 -19.42 -10.46 -0.66
CA LEU A 98 -18.81 -9.35 0.09
C LEU A 98 -19.54 -9.06 1.40
N SER A 99 -20.87 -9.20 1.41
CA SER A 99 -21.68 -9.05 2.63
C SER A 99 -21.33 -10.12 3.67
N ASP A 100 -21.25 -11.40 3.27
CA ASP A 100 -20.87 -12.50 4.15
C ASP A 100 -19.44 -12.35 4.71
N LEU A 101 -18.56 -11.73 3.90
CA LEU A 101 -17.18 -11.42 4.32
C LEU A 101 -17.06 -10.12 5.12
N ASN A 102 -18.15 -9.41 5.35
CA ASN A 102 -18.16 -8.09 5.97
C ASN A 102 -17.19 -7.11 5.28
N ILE A 103 -17.22 -7.11 3.94
CA ILE A 103 -16.42 -6.22 3.11
C ILE A 103 -17.34 -5.20 2.43
N SER A 104 -17.04 -3.93 2.61
CA SER A 104 -17.82 -2.85 1.98
C SER A 104 -17.55 -2.75 0.49
N ILE A 105 -18.60 -2.53 -0.31
CA ILE A 105 -18.46 -2.18 -1.73
C ILE A 105 -17.73 -0.84 -1.93
N HIS A 106 -17.69 0.01 -0.91
CA HIS A 106 -16.99 1.29 -0.95
C HIS A 106 -15.46 1.14 -0.89
N SER A 107 -14.94 -0.04 -0.51
CA SER A 107 -13.50 -0.32 -0.55
C SER A 107 -12.98 -0.66 -1.96
N GLN A 108 -13.82 -0.56 -2.99
CA GLN A 108 -13.42 -0.87 -4.36
C GLN A 108 -12.28 0.01 -4.87
N THR A 109 -11.24 -0.65 -5.41
CA THR A 109 -10.22 -0.05 -6.27
C THR A 109 -10.15 -0.80 -7.60
N LEU A 110 -9.75 -0.14 -8.68
CA LEU A 110 -9.76 -0.70 -10.03
C LEU A 110 -8.36 -0.74 -10.62
N VAL A 111 -7.87 -1.93 -10.97
CA VAL A 111 -6.59 -2.16 -11.63
C VAL A 111 -6.81 -2.73 -13.02
N PHE A 112 -6.20 -2.10 -14.04
CA PHE A 112 -6.32 -2.51 -15.44
C PHE A 112 -5.04 -3.13 -16.00
N SER A 113 -3.91 -3.07 -15.26
CA SER A 113 -2.69 -3.76 -15.63
C SER A 113 -2.79 -5.27 -15.37
N ASN A 114 -2.14 -6.05 -16.23
CA ASN A 114 -2.16 -7.52 -16.18
C ASN A 114 -1.20 -8.03 -15.09
N THR A 115 -1.54 -7.86 -13.83
CA THR A 115 -0.70 -8.25 -12.69
C THR A 115 -1.28 -9.42 -11.87
N SER A 116 -2.23 -10.19 -12.44
CA SER A 116 -2.82 -11.37 -11.80
C SER A 116 -2.71 -12.60 -12.69
N LEU A 117 -3.08 -13.79 -12.16
CA LEU A 117 -3.14 -15.03 -12.95
C LEU A 117 -4.19 -15.00 -14.06
N GLN A 118 -5.09 -13.99 -14.07
CA GLN A 118 -6.15 -13.83 -15.06
C GLN A 118 -5.75 -12.84 -16.17
N LEU A 119 -4.51 -12.87 -16.61
CA LEU A 119 -3.90 -11.91 -17.56
C LEU A 119 -4.79 -11.62 -18.79
N SER A 120 -5.37 -12.66 -19.41
CA SER A 120 -6.16 -12.54 -20.64
C SER A 120 -7.52 -11.87 -20.45
N ARG A 121 -7.98 -11.69 -19.20
CA ARG A 121 -9.29 -11.12 -18.90
C ARG A 121 -9.21 -9.67 -18.41
N ILE A 122 -8.05 -9.27 -17.89
CA ILE A 122 -7.87 -7.92 -17.36
C ILE A 122 -7.40 -6.98 -18.47
N SER A 123 -8.10 -5.87 -18.62
CA SER A 123 -7.77 -4.83 -19.60
C SER A 123 -8.31 -3.48 -19.14
N GLN A 124 -7.99 -2.43 -19.89
CA GLN A 124 -8.58 -1.09 -19.69
C GLN A 124 -10.11 -1.10 -19.72
N ASN A 125 -10.72 -1.96 -20.58
CA ASN A 125 -12.17 -2.09 -20.70
C ASN A 125 -12.80 -3.09 -19.72
N ASN A 126 -11.98 -3.93 -19.11
CA ASN A 126 -12.39 -4.94 -18.13
C ASN A 126 -11.43 -4.96 -16.94
N PRO A 127 -11.35 -3.88 -16.13
CA PRO A 127 -10.44 -3.82 -15.01
C PRO A 127 -10.83 -4.84 -13.93
N ARG A 128 -9.84 -5.30 -13.17
CA ARG A 128 -10.07 -6.06 -11.95
C ARG A 128 -10.46 -5.10 -10.83
N ALA A 129 -11.56 -5.36 -10.14
CA ALA A 129 -11.88 -4.71 -8.88
C ALA A 129 -11.18 -5.43 -7.72
N ILE A 130 -10.69 -4.67 -6.75
CA ILE A 130 -10.21 -5.18 -5.47
C ILE A 130 -11.03 -4.53 -4.37
N PHE A 131 -11.60 -5.36 -3.49
CA PHE A 131 -12.31 -4.97 -2.28
C PHE A 131 -11.54 -5.48 -1.07
N PHE A 132 -11.60 -4.79 0.05
CA PHE A 132 -10.86 -5.20 1.22
C PHE A 132 -11.48 -4.75 2.55
N ASN A 133 -11.11 -5.46 3.60
CA ASN A 133 -11.18 -5.04 5.00
C ASN A 133 -9.83 -5.28 5.67
N ASP A 134 -9.74 -5.27 6.99
CA ASP A 134 -8.47 -5.41 7.71
C ASP A 134 -7.78 -6.78 7.52
N ASN A 135 -8.54 -7.82 7.13
CA ASN A 135 -8.06 -9.21 7.12
C ASN A 135 -8.26 -9.93 5.78
N LEU A 136 -9.00 -9.33 4.83
CA LEU A 136 -9.39 -9.96 3.57
C LEU A 136 -9.22 -9.01 2.40
N TYR A 137 -8.79 -9.57 1.27
CA TYR A 137 -8.68 -8.88 -0.02
C TYR A 137 -9.35 -9.73 -1.09
N VAL A 138 -10.32 -9.17 -1.79
CA VAL A 138 -11.13 -9.86 -2.80
C VAL A 138 -10.91 -9.23 -4.16
N GLY A 139 -10.30 -9.97 -5.07
CA GLY A 139 -10.15 -9.60 -6.47
C GLY A 139 -11.28 -10.18 -7.32
N TYR A 140 -11.97 -9.32 -8.05
CA TYR A 140 -13.04 -9.68 -8.98
C TYR A 140 -12.74 -9.21 -10.40
N VAL A 141 -12.81 -10.13 -11.35
CA VAL A 141 -12.71 -9.83 -12.78
C VAL A 141 -14.02 -10.27 -13.41
N PRO A 142 -14.80 -9.37 -14.05
CA PRO A 142 -16.03 -9.74 -14.73
C PRO A 142 -15.85 -10.91 -15.70
N GLY A 143 -16.67 -11.95 -15.56
CA GLY A 143 -16.56 -13.20 -16.35
C GLY A 143 -15.37 -14.08 -16.01
N GLY A 144 -14.64 -13.78 -14.93
CA GLY A 144 -13.44 -14.49 -14.49
C GLY A 144 -13.62 -15.29 -13.20
N PHE A 145 -12.51 -15.42 -12.47
CA PHE A 145 -12.46 -16.03 -11.15
C PHE A 145 -12.48 -14.95 -10.07
N ILE A 146 -13.00 -15.32 -8.92
CA ILE A 146 -12.72 -14.61 -7.66
C ILE A 146 -11.37 -15.06 -7.14
N GLU A 147 -10.55 -14.09 -6.75
CA GLU A 147 -9.27 -14.28 -6.09
C GLU A 147 -9.38 -13.69 -4.69
N ILE A 148 -9.34 -14.52 -3.65
CA ILE A 148 -9.37 -14.03 -2.27
C ILE A 148 -8.01 -14.28 -1.63
N ILE A 149 -7.52 -13.29 -0.88
CA ILE A 149 -6.41 -13.46 0.03
C ILE A 149 -6.93 -13.20 1.44
N GLY A 150 -7.05 -14.28 2.22
CA GLY A 150 -7.26 -14.21 3.66
C GLY A 150 -5.93 -14.06 4.39
N ILE A 151 -5.91 -13.29 5.45
CA ILE A 151 -4.73 -13.14 6.29
C ILE A 151 -4.84 -14.05 7.51
N ASP A 152 -4.07 -15.13 7.50
CA ASP A 152 -3.84 -15.89 8.72
C ASP A 152 -2.86 -15.12 9.60
N PRO A 153 -3.23 -14.81 10.85
CA PRO A 153 -2.40 -13.96 11.70
C PRO A 153 -1.01 -14.49 11.99
N ARG A 154 -0.73 -15.77 11.76
CA ARG A 154 0.55 -16.43 12.10
C ARG A 154 1.36 -16.84 10.90
N ILE A 155 0.71 -17.21 9.78
CA ILE A 155 1.40 -17.71 8.59
C ILE A 155 1.22 -16.85 7.36
N GLY A 156 0.46 -15.74 7.47
CA GLY A 156 0.38 -14.71 6.43
C GLY A 156 -0.71 -14.95 5.39
N ALA A 157 -0.45 -14.54 4.17
CA ALA A 157 -1.41 -14.54 3.08
C ALA A 157 -1.81 -15.97 2.65
N ILE A 158 -3.10 -16.26 2.67
CA ILE A 158 -3.71 -17.51 2.21
C ILE A 158 -4.58 -17.22 1.00
N PRO A 159 -4.13 -17.55 -0.21
CA PRO A 159 -4.89 -17.30 -1.42
C PRO A 159 -5.88 -18.41 -1.74
N TYR A 160 -7.08 -18.01 -2.18
CA TYR A 160 -8.15 -18.85 -2.67
C TYR A 160 -8.58 -18.40 -4.05
N VAL A 161 -8.92 -19.35 -4.92
CA VAL A 161 -9.38 -19.06 -6.28
C VAL A 161 -10.59 -19.95 -6.60
N PHE A 162 -11.70 -19.34 -7.02
CA PHE A 162 -12.91 -20.06 -7.39
C PHE A 162 -13.78 -19.20 -8.34
N LYS A 163 -14.83 -19.78 -8.90
CA LYS A 163 -15.83 -19.03 -9.66
C LYS A 163 -17.01 -18.66 -8.77
N LEU A 164 -17.63 -17.51 -9.04
CA LEU A 164 -18.94 -17.23 -8.47
C LEU A 164 -19.98 -18.20 -9.02
N PRO A 165 -20.95 -18.66 -8.20
CA PRO A 165 -22.04 -19.47 -8.68
C PRO A 165 -22.89 -18.69 -9.67
N GLN A 166 -23.34 -19.37 -10.71
CA GLN A 166 -24.21 -18.84 -11.75
C GLN A 166 -25.59 -19.48 -11.66
N LYS A 167 -26.58 -18.85 -12.30
CA LYS A 167 -27.95 -19.39 -12.38
C LYS A 167 -27.93 -20.78 -13.02
N GLY A 168 -28.45 -21.75 -12.30
CA GLY A 168 -28.49 -23.17 -12.76
C GLY A 168 -27.36 -24.03 -12.21
N ASP A 169 -26.34 -23.49 -11.54
CA ASP A 169 -25.36 -24.29 -10.85
C ASP A 169 -26.01 -25.06 -9.70
N LEU A 170 -25.75 -26.37 -9.62
CA LEU A 170 -26.34 -27.24 -8.58
C LEU A 170 -25.52 -27.25 -7.26
N GLN A 171 -24.30 -26.74 -7.29
CA GLN A 171 -23.41 -26.67 -6.13
C GLN A 171 -22.52 -25.43 -6.23
N TYR A 172 -22.13 -24.88 -5.07
CA TYR A 172 -21.11 -23.85 -5.05
C TYR A 172 -19.78 -24.43 -5.63
N PRO A 173 -19.14 -23.69 -6.56
CA PRO A 173 -17.90 -24.17 -7.16
C PRO A 173 -16.84 -24.47 -6.09
N PRO A 174 -16.00 -25.51 -6.27
CA PRO A 174 -15.00 -25.87 -5.28
C PRO A 174 -14.05 -24.70 -4.96
N ILE A 175 -13.97 -24.34 -3.70
CA ILE A 175 -13.07 -23.33 -3.18
C ILE A 175 -11.78 -24.03 -2.74
N ARG A 176 -10.65 -23.63 -3.33
CA ARG A 176 -9.37 -24.27 -3.05
C ARG A 176 -8.30 -23.23 -2.76
N ARG A 177 -7.47 -23.52 -1.73
CA ARG A 177 -6.24 -22.78 -1.49
C ARG A 177 -5.30 -22.94 -2.69
N SER A 178 -4.78 -21.83 -3.21
CA SER A 178 -3.90 -21.81 -4.39
C SER A 178 -2.46 -21.51 -4.01
N THR A 179 -1.63 -22.54 -3.94
CA THR A 179 -0.20 -22.37 -3.64
C THR A 179 0.59 -21.71 -4.77
N ARG A 180 0.07 -21.73 -6.01
CA ARG A 180 0.69 -21.08 -7.18
C ARG A 180 0.86 -19.56 -7.00
N CYS A 181 0.02 -18.93 -6.19
CA CYS A 181 0.07 -17.50 -5.91
C CYS A 181 1.37 -17.09 -5.19
N MET A 182 2.00 -18.01 -4.47
CA MET A 182 3.25 -17.75 -3.73
C MET A 182 4.44 -17.39 -4.64
N ARG A 183 4.39 -17.72 -5.93
CA ARG A 183 5.41 -17.26 -6.90
C ARG A 183 5.57 -15.73 -6.92
N CYS A 184 4.47 -14.99 -6.68
CA CYS A 184 4.48 -13.54 -6.58
C CYS A 184 4.32 -13.07 -5.13
N HIS A 185 3.51 -13.76 -4.32
CA HIS A 185 3.14 -13.35 -2.97
C HIS A 185 4.12 -13.78 -1.87
N ALA A 186 5.29 -14.38 -2.23
CA ALA A 186 6.39 -14.67 -1.30
C ALA A 186 7.73 -14.26 -1.91
N THR A 187 7.89 -12.98 -2.20
CA THR A 187 9.08 -12.39 -2.85
C THR A 187 9.74 -11.34 -1.97
N LYS A 188 10.84 -10.74 -2.45
CA LYS A 188 11.48 -9.61 -1.77
C LYS A 188 10.50 -8.45 -1.50
N GLN A 189 9.52 -8.24 -2.39
CA GLN A 189 8.49 -7.19 -2.20
C GLN A 189 7.55 -7.46 -1.02
N THR A 190 7.39 -8.73 -0.63
CA THR A 190 6.62 -9.11 0.57
C THR A 190 7.49 -9.34 1.80
N GLY A 191 8.81 -9.08 1.70
CA GLY A 191 9.78 -9.39 2.76
C GLY A 191 10.20 -10.85 2.81
N GLY A 192 10.01 -11.62 1.73
CA GLY A 192 10.33 -13.06 1.65
C GLY A 192 9.31 -13.95 2.34
N VAL A 193 8.14 -13.44 2.71
CA VAL A 193 7.08 -14.17 3.41
C VAL A 193 5.79 -14.20 2.60
N PRO A 194 4.88 -15.14 2.88
CA PRO A 194 3.53 -15.13 2.32
C PRO A 194 2.81 -13.82 2.70
N GLY A 195 2.75 -12.88 1.76
CA GLY A 195 2.29 -11.52 2.00
C GLY A 195 1.45 -10.96 0.87
N LEU A 196 1.19 -9.68 0.95
CA LEU A 196 0.37 -8.92 0.03
C LEU A 196 1.23 -8.11 -0.92
N LEU A 197 0.81 -8.01 -2.18
CA LEU A 197 1.45 -7.17 -3.19
C LEU A 197 0.52 -6.05 -3.64
N LEU A 198 1.11 -4.89 -3.84
CA LEU A 198 0.48 -3.77 -4.52
C LEU A 198 1.45 -3.27 -5.59
N SER A 199 1.25 -3.75 -6.81
CA SER A 199 2.12 -3.38 -7.94
C SER A 199 1.73 -2.02 -8.51
N SER A 200 2.74 -1.23 -8.88
CA SER A 200 2.60 -0.01 -9.65
C SER A 200 3.52 -0.11 -10.87
N VAL A 201 2.93 -0.19 -12.06
CA VAL A 201 3.64 -0.47 -13.30
C VAL A 201 3.28 0.54 -14.38
N ILE A 202 4.09 0.64 -15.42
CA ILE A 202 3.71 1.31 -16.66
C ILE A 202 3.10 0.25 -17.58
N PRO A 203 1.76 0.18 -17.73
CA PRO A 203 1.14 -0.83 -18.57
C PRO A 203 1.27 -0.44 -20.05
N ALA A 204 1.50 -1.44 -20.91
CA ALA A 204 1.35 -1.31 -22.36
C ALA A 204 -0.13 -1.21 -22.74
N GLU A 205 -0.41 -0.89 -23.99
CA GLU A 205 -1.78 -0.90 -24.55
C GLU A 205 -2.45 -2.28 -24.45
N THR A 206 -1.65 -3.35 -24.54
CA THR A 206 -2.08 -4.75 -24.35
C THR A 206 -2.26 -5.16 -22.89
N GLY A 207 -1.97 -4.28 -21.93
CA GLY A 207 -2.07 -4.52 -20.49
C GLY A 207 -0.82 -5.10 -19.83
N GLY A 208 0.16 -5.61 -20.61
CA GLY A 208 1.45 -6.07 -20.08
C GLY A 208 2.26 -4.93 -19.48
N SER A 209 3.20 -5.25 -18.57
CA SER A 209 4.07 -4.24 -17.95
C SER A 209 5.26 -3.91 -18.84
N LEU A 210 5.44 -2.63 -19.16
CA LEU A 210 6.64 -2.11 -19.83
C LEU A 210 7.75 -1.78 -18.85
N ASP A 211 7.38 -1.33 -17.65
CA ASP A 211 8.31 -1.00 -16.57
C ASP A 211 7.63 -1.13 -15.22
N ASN A 212 8.43 -1.32 -14.17
CA ASN A 212 7.96 -1.39 -12.79
C ASN A 212 8.33 -0.09 -12.05
N LEU A 213 7.33 0.71 -11.72
CA LEU A 213 7.52 1.97 -10.99
C LEU A 213 7.94 1.75 -9.54
N ASN A 214 7.52 0.64 -8.95
CA ASN A 214 7.86 0.28 -7.57
C ASN A 214 8.36 -1.16 -7.47
N PRO A 215 9.67 -1.39 -7.61
CA PRO A 215 10.26 -2.71 -7.38
C PRO A 215 10.44 -3.05 -5.88
N GLY A 216 10.19 -2.10 -4.99
CA GLY A 216 10.35 -2.25 -3.53
C GLY A 216 9.12 -2.82 -2.82
N LYS A 217 9.17 -2.80 -1.50
CA LYS A 217 8.05 -3.20 -0.64
C LYS A 217 6.93 -2.17 -0.75
N PRO A 218 5.65 -2.58 -0.80
CA PRO A 218 4.52 -1.66 -0.75
C PRO A 218 4.40 -1.01 0.64
N GLY A 219 3.87 0.20 0.69
CA GLY A 219 3.63 0.89 1.94
C GLY A 219 3.52 2.41 1.77
N HIS A 220 3.02 3.08 2.79
CA HIS A 220 2.77 4.53 2.76
C HIS A 220 4.04 5.39 2.61
N HIS A 221 5.24 4.82 2.86
CA HIS A 221 6.54 5.48 2.65
C HIS A 221 6.91 5.71 1.18
N LEU A 222 6.19 5.10 0.24
CA LEU A 222 6.51 5.25 -1.17
C LEU A 222 6.20 6.67 -1.67
N PRO A 223 7.08 7.29 -2.48
CA PRO A 223 6.76 8.54 -3.15
C PRO A 223 5.55 8.40 -4.07
N TYR A 224 4.71 9.42 -4.16
CA TYR A 224 3.50 9.38 -5.01
C TYR A 224 3.81 9.14 -6.49
N THR A 225 4.98 9.54 -6.95
CA THR A 225 5.47 9.27 -8.32
C THR A 225 5.70 7.78 -8.61
N LYS A 226 5.77 6.95 -7.58
CA LYS A 226 5.94 5.49 -7.67
C LYS A 226 4.64 4.71 -7.53
N ARG A 227 3.50 5.37 -7.32
CA ARG A 227 2.20 4.75 -7.05
C ARG A 227 1.26 4.83 -8.26
N PHE A 228 0.16 4.10 -8.21
CA PHE A 228 -1.02 4.14 -9.08
C PHE A 228 -0.79 3.77 -10.55
N GLY A 229 0.41 3.41 -10.96
CA GLY A 229 0.65 2.94 -12.33
C GLY A 229 -0.11 1.63 -12.61
N GLY A 230 -0.96 1.64 -13.66
CA GLY A 230 -1.85 0.52 -13.98
C GLY A 230 -3.19 0.51 -13.24
N TRP A 231 -3.47 1.56 -12.46
CA TRP A 231 -4.71 1.73 -11.70
C TRP A 231 -5.57 2.86 -12.26
N PHE A 232 -6.87 2.69 -12.20
CA PHE A 232 -7.82 3.79 -12.39
C PHE A 232 -8.02 4.54 -11.08
N LEU A 233 -7.98 5.87 -11.17
CA LEU A 233 -8.39 6.77 -10.10
C LEU A 233 -9.54 7.64 -10.61
N THR A 234 -10.68 7.60 -9.93
CA THR A 234 -11.89 8.37 -10.28
C THR A 234 -11.87 9.80 -9.73
N ASN A 235 -10.93 10.10 -8.84
CA ASN A 235 -10.66 11.42 -8.29
C ASN A 235 -9.15 11.66 -8.19
N HIS A 236 -8.72 12.92 -8.24
CA HIS A 236 -7.32 13.34 -8.05
C HIS A 236 -6.27 12.67 -8.93
N ALA A 237 -6.68 12.10 -10.08
CA ALA A 237 -5.79 11.31 -10.94
C ALA A 237 -4.57 12.10 -11.45
N ASP A 238 -4.71 13.41 -11.62
CA ASP A 238 -3.64 14.28 -12.16
C ASP A 238 -2.84 15.01 -11.08
N TYR A 239 -3.24 14.85 -9.81
CA TYR A 239 -2.71 15.67 -8.73
C TYR A 239 -1.31 15.25 -8.24
N LEU A 240 -1.09 13.96 -8.00
CA LEU A 240 0.14 13.45 -7.38
C LEU A 240 0.89 12.43 -8.22
N ASN A 241 0.29 11.89 -9.27
CA ASN A 241 0.90 10.82 -10.03
C ASN A 241 0.68 10.95 -11.53
N LYS A 242 1.77 10.85 -12.27
CA LYS A 242 1.76 10.92 -13.75
C LYS A 242 1.19 9.65 -14.40
N TRP A 243 1.20 8.48 -13.72
CA TRP A 243 0.89 7.19 -14.33
C TRP A 243 -0.47 6.62 -14.00
N SER A 244 -1.24 7.24 -13.12
CA SER A 244 -2.66 6.92 -12.97
C SER A 244 -3.42 7.18 -14.26
N ASN A 245 -4.41 6.36 -14.57
CA ASN A 245 -5.22 6.50 -15.79
C ASN A 245 -4.38 6.65 -17.07
N SER A 246 -3.28 5.91 -17.16
CA SER A 246 -2.32 6.08 -18.26
C SER A 246 -1.68 4.77 -18.65
N ILE A 247 -1.29 4.69 -19.93
CA ILE A 247 -0.47 3.62 -20.50
C ILE A 247 0.83 4.16 -21.07
N GLY A 248 1.81 3.30 -21.20
CA GLY A 248 3.03 3.56 -21.93
C GLY A 248 2.92 3.16 -23.39
N VAL A 249 3.39 4.02 -24.29
CA VAL A 249 3.52 3.73 -25.73
C VAL A 249 4.98 3.89 -26.09
N MET A 250 5.58 2.85 -26.68
CA MET A 250 6.96 2.90 -27.15
C MET A 250 7.06 3.71 -28.44
N ASN A 251 7.93 4.71 -28.48
CA ASN A 251 8.27 5.41 -29.72
C ASN A 251 9.30 4.63 -30.54
N GLN A 252 9.59 5.10 -31.75
CA GLN A 252 10.58 4.47 -32.65
C GLN A 252 12.01 4.42 -32.07
N LYS A 253 12.32 5.24 -31.06
CA LYS A 253 13.62 5.27 -30.37
C LYS A 253 13.65 4.36 -29.11
N GLY A 254 12.61 3.55 -28.88
CA GLY A 254 12.52 2.69 -27.68
C GLY A 254 12.20 3.42 -26.37
N GLN A 255 11.80 4.70 -26.42
CA GLN A 255 11.44 5.46 -25.23
C GLN A 255 9.94 5.31 -24.94
N ILE A 256 9.59 5.14 -23.67
CA ILE A 256 8.21 5.06 -23.22
C ILE A 256 7.62 6.47 -23.14
N LYS A 257 6.56 6.73 -23.90
CA LYS A 257 5.74 7.94 -23.82
C LYS A 257 4.43 7.64 -23.12
N GLN A 258 4.03 8.51 -22.21
CA GLN A 258 2.76 8.42 -21.52
C GLN A 258 1.61 8.79 -22.46
N LYS A 259 0.55 7.97 -22.44
CA LYS A 259 -0.75 8.24 -23.07
C LYS A 259 -1.84 8.12 -22.00
N LYS A 260 -2.55 9.20 -21.74
CA LYS A 260 -3.73 9.19 -20.85
C LYS A 260 -4.84 8.35 -21.50
N ILE A 261 -5.57 7.60 -20.67
CA ILE A 261 -6.73 6.81 -21.05
C ILE A 261 -7.95 7.26 -20.26
N GLN A 262 -9.12 7.14 -20.91
CA GLN A 262 -10.38 7.41 -20.24
C GLN A 262 -10.83 6.19 -19.43
N ILE A 263 -11.43 6.46 -18.27
CA ILE A 263 -12.06 5.41 -17.46
C ILE A 263 -13.33 4.95 -18.20
N PRO A 264 -13.51 3.65 -18.46
CA PRO A 264 -14.67 3.13 -19.19
C PRO A 264 -15.91 3.03 -18.27
N LEU A 265 -16.42 4.19 -17.80
CA LEU A 265 -17.47 4.27 -16.78
C LEU A 265 -18.73 3.45 -17.13
N ASN A 266 -19.11 3.35 -18.42
CA ASN A 266 -20.25 2.54 -18.84
C ASN A 266 -20.04 1.05 -18.55
N ASN A 267 -18.85 0.52 -18.88
CA ASN A 267 -18.51 -0.87 -18.59
C ASN A 267 -18.39 -1.12 -17.08
N ILE A 268 -17.77 -0.16 -16.36
CA ILE A 268 -17.65 -0.26 -14.90
C ILE A 268 -19.04 -0.29 -14.26
N SER A 269 -19.94 0.62 -14.61
CA SER A 269 -21.32 0.64 -14.07
C SER A 269 -22.09 -0.62 -14.40
N LYS A 270 -21.84 -1.23 -15.58
CA LYS A 270 -22.51 -2.47 -16.00
C LYS A 270 -22.03 -3.68 -15.20
N TYR A 271 -20.73 -3.84 -15.01
CA TYR A 271 -20.12 -5.09 -14.52
C TYR A 271 -19.58 -5.03 -13.09
N HIS A 272 -19.33 -3.84 -12.52
CA HIS A 272 -18.80 -3.67 -11.18
C HIS A 272 -19.86 -3.15 -10.20
N LEU A 273 -19.60 -3.29 -8.91
CA LEU A 273 -20.52 -2.88 -7.85
C LEU A 273 -20.54 -1.38 -7.61
N SER A 274 -19.44 -0.70 -7.94
CA SER A 274 -19.30 0.75 -7.83
C SER A 274 -18.59 1.29 -9.08
N ASN A 275 -18.87 2.53 -9.44
CA ASN A 275 -18.11 3.26 -10.46
C ASN A 275 -16.93 4.06 -9.87
N LYS A 276 -16.65 3.89 -8.57
CA LYS A 276 -15.61 4.59 -7.87
C LYS A 276 -14.35 3.73 -7.71
N SER A 277 -13.20 4.39 -7.80
CA SER A 277 -11.88 3.92 -7.43
C SER A 277 -11.13 5.14 -6.87
N GLU A 278 -11.36 5.42 -5.59
CA GLU A 278 -10.88 6.65 -4.97
C GLU A 278 -9.40 6.51 -4.55
N MET A 279 -8.63 7.57 -4.70
CA MET A 279 -7.21 7.57 -4.33
C MET A 279 -7.01 7.24 -2.85
N VAL A 280 -7.84 7.78 -1.97
CA VAL A 280 -7.77 7.50 -0.52
C VAL A 280 -7.96 6.02 -0.20
N THR A 281 -8.85 5.33 -0.92
CA THR A 281 -9.07 3.88 -0.76
C THR A 281 -7.79 3.09 -1.06
N HIS A 282 -7.10 3.46 -2.13
CA HIS A 282 -5.82 2.85 -2.50
C HIS A 282 -4.73 3.14 -1.46
N LEU A 283 -4.63 4.38 -0.95
CA LEU A 283 -3.64 4.76 0.06
C LEU A 283 -3.83 4.00 1.38
N VAL A 284 -5.08 3.84 1.82
CA VAL A 284 -5.40 3.05 3.02
C VAL A 284 -5.06 1.56 2.80
N MET A 285 -5.42 0.99 1.64
CA MET A 285 -5.07 -0.39 1.30
C MET A 285 -3.55 -0.59 1.30
N GLU A 286 -2.79 0.34 0.73
CA GLU A 286 -1.33 0.26 0.69
C GLU A 286 -0.71 0.31 2.09
N HIS A 287 -1.23 1.18 2.97
CA HIS A 287 -0.82 1.21 4.37
C HIS A 287 -1.06 -0.12 5.09
N GLN A 288 -2.26 -0.71 4.93
CA GLN A 288 -2.57 -2.03 5.52
C GLN A 288 -1.64 -3.13 5.02
N ILE A 289 -1.37 -3.15 3.71
CA ILE A 289 -0.51 -4.14 3.07
C ILE A 289 0.90 -4.10 3.65
N GLY A 290 1.50 -2.90 3.73
CA GLY A 290 2.86 -2.76 4.26
C GLY A 290 2.96 -3.15 5.73
N PHE A 291 2.01 -2.73 6.56
CA PHE A 291 1.96 -3.11 7.98
C PHE A 291 1.80 -4.62 8.17
N THR A 292 0.89 -5.24 7.42
CA THR A 292 0.64 -6.69 7.47
C THR A 292 1.89 -7.47 7.09
N ASN A 293 2.54 -7.13 5.97
CA ASN A 293 3.77 -7.78 5.53
C ASN A 293 4.88 -7.66 6.57
N LEU A 294 5.01 -6.51 7.22
CA LEU A 294 6.03 -6.28 8.24
C LEU A 294 5.78 -7.15 9.49
N CYS A 295 4.53 -7.23 9.97
CA CYS A 295 4.18 -8.11 11.10
C CYS A 295 4.43 -9.59 10.78
N ILE A 296 4.06 -10.05 9.57
CA ILE A 296 4.30 -11.43 9.16
C ILE A 296 5.80 -11.70 9.06
N SER A 297 6.59 -10.77 8.50
CA SER A 297 8.06 -10.90 8.44
C SER A 297 8.67 -11.02 9.83
N ALA A 298 8.23 -10.21 10.78
CA ALA A 298 8.68 -10.30 12.17
C ALA A 298 8.39 -11.68 12.78
N GLN A 299 7.18 -12.21 12.58
CA GLN A 299 6.80 -13.54 13.08
C GLN A 299 7.65 -14.66 12.48
N TYR A 300 7.93 -14.59 11.18
CA TYR A 300 8.76 -15.59 10.50
C TYR A 300 10.19 -15.53 11.00
N ALA A 301 10.80 -14.36 11.06
CA ALA A 301 12.16 -14.19 11.56
C ALA A 301 12.32 -14.65 13.02
N LEU A 302 11.37 -14.29 13.90
CA LEU A 302 11.36 -14.72 15.31
C LEU A 302 11.20 -16.25 15.46
N ARG A 303 10.47 -16.92 14.55
CA ARG A 303 10.39 -18.39 14.54
C ARG A 303 11.70 -19.04 14.11
N GLU A 304 12.39 -18.47 13.11
CA GLU A 304 13.66 -19.00 12.61
C GLU A 304 14.79 -18.92 13.64
N LEU A 305 14.70 -18.09 14.68
CA LEU A 305 15.63 -18.07 15.80
C LEU A 305 15.68 -19.42 16.55
N LYS A 306 14.64 -20.26 16.43
CA LYS A 306 14.59 -21.60 17.02
C LYS A 306 15.33 -22.66 16.19
N LEU A 307 15.82 -22.30 15.00
CA LEU A 307 16.59 -23.20 14.16
C LEU A 307 18.03 -23.35 14.71
N PRO A 308 18.61 -24.57 14.72
CA PRO A 308 19.93 -24.82 15.27
C PRO A 308 21.07 -24.02 14.60
N LYS A 309 20.85 -23.57 13.35
CA LYS A 309 21.84 -22.84 12.56
C LYS A 309 21.37 -21.40 12.25
N SER A 310 20.57 -20.80 13.13
CA SER A 310 20.21 -19.38 12.96
C SER A 310 21.46 -18.53 12.90
N LYS A 311 21.56 -17.67 11.86
CA LYS A 311 22.68 -16.76 11.66
C LYS A 311 22.54 -15.45 12.47
N SER A 312 21.32 -15.15 12.93
CA SER A 312 21.02 -13.92 13.67
C SER A 312 20.77 -14.22 15.14
N THR A 313 21.15 -13.32 16.00
CA THR A 313 20.82 -13.36 17.42
C THR A 313 19.39 -12.89 17.66
N LYS A 314 18.78 -13.31 18.78
CA LYS A 314 17.45 -12.84 19.17
C LYS A 314 17.40 -11.32 19.23
N HIS A 315 18.38 -10.69 19.85
CA HIS A 315 18.46 -9.23 20.00
C HIS A 315 18.52 -8.51 18.64
N GLN A 316 19.34 -8.99 17.70
CA GLN A 316 19.43 -8.39 16.36
C GLN A 316 18.10 -8.40 15.62
N VAL A 317 17.34 -9.52 15.71
CA VAL A 317 16.04 -9.68 15.04
C VAL A 317 14.98 -8.81 15.72
N GLU A 318 14.93 -8.82 17.05
CA GLU A 318 13.97 -8.04 17.81
C GLU A 318 14.16 -6.54 17.59
N ASP A 319 15.39 -6.03 17.73
CA ASP A 319 15.71 -4.63 17.54
C ASP A 319 15.36 -4.15 16.12
N TYR A 320 15.74 -4.95 15.12
CA TYR A 320 15.40 -4.63 13.73
C TYR A 320 13.89 -4.46 13.55
N PHE A 321 13.09 -5.45 13.97
CA PHE A 321 11.66 -5.39 13.71
C PHE A 321 10.92 -4.41 14.63
N ILE A 322 11.40 -4.17 15.85
CA ILE A 322 10.84 -3.12 16.72
C ILE A 322 11.05 -1.75 16.06
N GLU A 323 12.26 -1.44 15.60
CA GLU A 323 12.54 -0.18 14.91
C GLU A 323 11.69 -0.03 13.66
N GLN A 324 11.61 -1.06 12.78
CA GLN A 324 10.84 -1.00 11.55
C GLN A 324 9.32 -0.85 11.82
N LEU A 325 8.78 -1.55 12.83
CA LEU A 325 7.37 -1.41 13.20
C LEU A 325 7.07 -0.05 13.83
N LEU A 326 7.96 0.50 14.67
CA LEU A 326 7.83 1.86 15.22
C LEU A 326 7.83 2.90 14.10
N ARG A 327 8.82 2.84 13.21
CA ARG A 327 8.96 3.72 12.05
C ARG A 327 7.69 3.69 11.19
N TYR A 328 7.20 2.49 10.87
CA TYR A 328 5.99 2.31 10.07
C TYR A 328 4.73 2.75 10.82
N SER A 329 4.60 2.39 12.10
CA SER A 329 3.42 2.75 12.90
C SER A 329 3.28 4.25 13.11
N LEU A 330 4.40 4.98 13.19
CA LEU A 330 4.42 6.43 13.39
C LEU A 330 4.51 7.23 12.09
N PHE A 331 4.39 6.59 10.92
CA PHE A 331 4.41 7.27 9.61
C PHE A 331 5.67 8.14 9.37
N VAL A 332 6.84 7.67 9.86
CA VAL A 332 8.09 8.44 9.80
C VAL A 332 8.46 8.86 8.38
N ASP A 333 8.25 7.98 7.41
CA ASP A 333 8.66 8.16 6.03
C ASP A 333 7.46 8.49 5.10
N GLU A 334 6.31 8.92 5.66
CA GLU A 334 5.15 9.30 4.86
C GLU A 334 5.47 10.55 4.04
N PRO A 335 5.34 10.52 2.69
CA PRO A 335 5.49 11.72 1.87
C PRO A 335 4.38 12.72 2.15
N ASP A 336 4.71 14.01 2.08
CA ASP A 336 3.72 15.08 2.21
C ASP A 336 2.57 14.89 1.23
N LEU A 337 1.37 14.94 1.75
CA LEU A 337 0.12 14.86 1.00
C LEU A 337 -0.58 16.20 1.07
N SER A 338 -1.07 16.68 -0.08
CA SER A 338 -1.89 17.89 -0.13
C SER A 338 -2.99 17.68 -1.17
N ILE A 339 -4.13 17.14 -0.72
CA ILE A 339 -5.28 16.91 -1.58
C ILE A 339 -6.40 17.88 -1.17
N PRO A 340 -7.08 18.52 -2.14
CA PRO A 340 -8.30 19.24 -1.86
C PRO A 340 -9.30 18.33 -1.14
N SER A 341 -9.95 18.85 -0.11
CA SER A 341 -10.78 18.05 0.79
C SER A 341 -12.00 17.46 0.08
N ASP A 342 -11.99 16.15 -0.14
CA ASP A 342 -13.13 15.37 -0.65
C ASP A 342 -13.86 14.61 0.47
N LYS A 343 -13.62 14.99 1.74
CA LYS A 343 -14.18 14.26 2.88
C LYS A 343 -15.70 14.14 2.82
N GLU A 344 -16.37 15.16 2.32
CA GLU A 344 -17.82 15.21 2.26
C GLU A 344 -18.41 14.31 1.16
N THR A 345 -17.65 14.04 0.10
CA THR A 345 -18.11 13.28 -1.07
C THR A 345 -17.62 11.84 -1.13
N SER A 346 -16.59 11.50 -0.36
CA SER A 346 -16.03 10.15 -0.34
C SER A 346 -16.90 9.19 0.47
N THR A 347 -17.48 8.20 -0.22
CA THR A 347 -18.24 7.12 0.42
C THR A 347 -17.33 6.17 1.20
N PHE A 348 -16.09 6.00 0.75
CA PHE A 348 -15.10 5.19 1.44
C PHE A 348 -14.70 5.81 2.77
N ILE A 349 -14.37 7.11 2.83
CA ILE A 349 -13.99 7.78 4.08
C ILE A 349 -15.12 7.65 5.10
N ASN A 350 -16.36 7.92 4.70
CA ASN A 350 -17.52 7.82 5.58
C ASN A 350 -17.68 6.40 6.15
N TYR A 351 -17.49 5.37 5.32
CA TYR A 351 -17.49 3.98 5.76
C TYR A 351 -16.31 3.70 6.69
N PHE A 352 -15.09 4.01 6.27
CA PHE A 352 -13.87 3.66 6.97
C PHE A 352 -13.76 4.28 8.36
N GLU A 353 -14.23 5.51 8.55
CA GLU A 353 -14.21 6.18 9.85
C GLU A 353 -15.32 5.71 10.80
N LYS A 354 -16.45 5.19 10.29
CA LYS A 354 -17.67 4.95 11.11
C LYS A 354 -17.97 3.48 11.36
N SER A 355 -17.51 2.57 10.49
CA SER A 355 -17.97 1.17 10.48
C SER A 355 -17.25 0.26 11.47
N TYR A 356 -16.28 0.76 12.21
CA TYR A 356 -15.48 -0.04 13.14
C TYR A 356 -15.90 0.16 14.59
N PRO A 357 -15.98 -0.92 15.40
CA PRO A 357 -16.40 -0.83 16.79
C PRO A 357 -15.46 0.06 17.62
N LYS A 358 -16.02 0.99 18.37
CA LYS A 358 -15.23 1.86 19.28
C LYS A 358 -14.57 1.10 20.43
N LYS A 359 -14.99 -0.13 20.71
CA LYS A 359 -14.40 -0.99 21.75
C LYS A 359 -12.90 -1.26 21.54
N ASN A 360 -12.42 -1.26 20.30
CA ASN A 360 -10.99 -1.27 19.98
C ASN A 360 -10.54 0.19 19.88
N SER A 361 -9.75 0.67 20.83
CA SER A 361 -9.31 2.07 20.92
C SER A 361 -8.51 2.51 19.69
N PHE A 362 -7.74 1.61 19.06
CA PHE A 362 -7.02 1.90 17.83
C PHE A 362 -7.92 2.31 16.66
N ASN A 363 -9.22 1.98 16.68
CA ASN A 363 -10.15 2.47 15.68
C ASN A 363 -10.36 4.00 15.73
N LEU A 364 -10.03 4.67 16.82
CA LEU A 364 -10.01 6.12 16.93
C LEU A 364 -8.95 6.76 16.03
N LEU A 365 -7.91 5.99 15.64
CA LEU A 365 -6.82 6.42 14.74
C LEU A 365 -7.19 6.36 13.25
N ARG A 366 -8.39 5.88 12.89
CA ARG A 366 -8.85 5.76 11.48
C ARG A 366 -9.28 7.09 10.86
N LYS A 367 -9.18 8.20 11.56
CA LYS A 367 -9.57 9.51 11.02
C LYS A 367 -8.66 9.95 9.89
N ILE A 368 -9.24 10.14 8.71
CA ILE A 368 -8.58 10.61 7.49
C ILE A 368 -8.38 12.13 7.54
N GLU A 369 -7.26 12.63 7.02
CA GLU A 369 -6.92 14.05 7.00
C GLU A 369 -6.83 14.60 5.57
N LEU A 370 -5.93 14.12 4.73
CA LEU A 370 -5.68 14.42 3.31
C LEU A 370 -5.09 15.81 2.99
N LYS A 371 -5.03 16.76 3.90
CA LYS A 371 -4.46 18.09 3.65
C LYS A 371 -2.94 18.07 3.66
N THR A 372 -2.34 17.34 4.61
CA THR A 372 -0.90 17.24 4.79
C THR A 372 -0.42 15.80 4.87
N ARG A 373 -1.32 14.87 5.20
CA ARG A 373 -1.04 13.45 5.46
C ARG A 373 -2.29 12.59 5.31
N LEU A 374 -2.13 11.28 5.30
CA LEU A 374 -3.27 10.35 5.14
C LEU A 374 -4.18 10.35 6.37
N PHE A 375 -3.63 10.19 7.56
CA PHE A 375 -4.39 10.12 8.81
C PHE A 375 -4.19 11.36 9.69
N LYS A 376 -5.25 11.75 10.39
CA LYS A 376 -5.19 12.88 11.33
C LYS A 376 -4.17 12.68 12.44
N THR A 377 -3.98 11.45 12.89
CA THR A 377 -3.02 11.06 13.92
C THR A 377 -2.04 10.05 13.33
N ARG A 378 -0.75 10.37 13.30
CA ARG A 378 0.31 9.51 12.76
C ARG A 378 0.65 8.38 13.74
N CYS A 379 -0.34 7.52 13.94
CA CYS A 379 -0.19 6.25 14.62
C CYS A 379 -1.11 5.24 13.92
N SER A 380 -0.57 4.09 13.58
CA SER A 380 -1.29 3.11 12.78
C SER A 380 -2.43 2.45 13.56
N TYR A 381 -3.65 2.54 13.04
CA TYR A 381 -4.79 1.77 13.58
C TYR A 381 -4.59 0.25 13.45
N MET A 382 -3.67 -0.18 12.59
CA MET A 382 -3.31 -1.60 12.42
C MET A 382 -2.64 -2.23 13.66
N LEU A 383 -2.26 -1.44 14.65
CA LEU A 383 -1.88 -1.94 15.98
C LEU A 383 -3.03 -2.71 16.66
N GLY A 384 -4.29 -2.44 16.28
CA GLY A 384 -5.46 -3.21 16.69
C GLY A 384 -5.74 -4.46 15.85
N SER A 385 -4.96 -4.75 14.80
CA SER A 385 -5.20 -5.85 13.87
C SER A 385 -4.85 -7.23 14.45
N SER A 386 -5.43 -8.27 13.84
CA SER A 386 -5.15 -9.67 14.20
C SER A 386 -3.68 -10.05 14.02
N VAL A 387 -3.01 -9.54 12.98
CA VAL A 387 -1.60 -9.83 12.69
C VAL A 387 -0.66 -9.24 13.74
N PHE A 388 -0.93 -8.04 14.22
CA PHE A 388 -0.15 -7.44 15.31
C PHE A 388 -0.40 -8.16 16.64
N LYS A 389 -1.66 -8.46 16.95
CA LYS A 389 -2.04 -9.18 18.17
C LYS A 389 -1.41 -10.58 18.26
N ALA A 390 -1.18 -11.23 17.12
CA ALA A 390 -0.56 -12.55 17.03
C ALA A 390 0.98 -12.56 17.14
N LEU A 391 1.64 -11.41 17.20
CA LEU A 391 3.08 -11.33 17.50
C LEU A 391 3.39 -11.95 18.89
N PRO A 392 4.58 -12.55 19.09
CA PRO A 392 4.98 -13.07 20.38
C PRO A 392 4.79 -12.04 21.50
N ALA A 393 4.28 -12.47 22.65
CA ALA A 393 3.90 -11.57 23.74
C ALA A 393 5.04 -10.68 24.20
N ASP A 394 6.23 -11.25 24.42
CA ASP A 394 7.42 -10.49 24.86
C ASP A 394 7.80 -9.42 23.85
N PHE A 395 7.87 -9.79 22.56
CA PHE A 395 8.19 -8.86 21.48
C PHE A 395 7.16 -7.71 21.41
N LYS A 396 5.88 -8.05 21.49
CA LYS A 396 4.80 -7.05 21.45
C LYS A 396 4.85 -6.12 22.67
N ASN A 397 5.14 -6.64 23.86
CA ASN A 397 5.27 -5.84 25.07
C ASN A 397 6.46 -4.87 24.94
N THR A 398 7.62 -5.34 24.48
CA THR A 398 8.79 -4.47 24.23
C THR A 398 8.45 -3.39 23.23
N PHE A 399 7.78 -3.73 22.12
CA PHE A 399 7.33 -2.74 21.13
C PHE A 399 6.41 -1.68 21.75
N MET A 400 5.40 -2.10 22.54
CA MET A 400 4.43 -1.17 23.15
C MET A 400 5.08 -0.27 24.19
N ILE A 401 6.04 -0.77 24.96
CA ILE A 401 6.85 0.03 25.90
C ILE A 401 7.65 1.09 25.11
N SER A 402 8.41 0.66 24.11
CA SER A 402 9.19 1.57 23.26
C SER A 402 8.32 2.63 22.59
N LEU A 403 7.14 2.25 22.06
CA LEU A 403 6.21 3.19 21.46
C LEU A 403 5.74 4.25 22.48
N LYS A 404 5.34 3.84 23.69
CA LYS A 404 4.93 4.78 24.75
C LYS A 404 6.07 5.71 25.15
N GLU A 405 7.28 5.20 25.27
CA GLU A 405 8.45 5.99 25.66
C GLU A 405 8.79 7.07 24.64
N ILE A 406 8.92 6.71 23.34
CA ILE A 406 9.28 7.68 22.31
C ILE A 406 8.18 8.72 22.06
N VAL A 407 6.91 8.34 22.17
CA VAL A 407 5.78 9.27 22.06
C VAL A 407 5.71 10.21 23.26
N SER A 408 6.07 9.73 24.47
CA SER A 408 6.16 10.54 25.72
C SER A 408 7.44 11.40 25.78
N GLN A 409 8.22 11.50 24.70
CA GLN A 409 9.46 12.28 24.63
C GLN A 409 10.55 11.85 25.64
N LYS A 410 10.52 10.60 26.13
CA LYS A 410 11.62 10.05 26.86
C LYS A 410 12.85 9.94 25.95
N ASN A 411 13.99 10.37 26.42
CA ASN A 411 15.22 10.33 25.65
C ASN A 411 15.73 8.89 25.51
N THR A 412 15.49 8.29 24.37
CA THR A 412 15.94 6.94 23.96
C THR A 412 16.66 7.03 22.63
N GLU A 413 17.40 6.00 22.24
CA GLU A 413 18.07 5.92 20.94
C GLU A 413 17.07 6.06 19.77
N LEU A 414 15.80 5.68 19.96
CA LEU A 414 14.75 5.70 18.95
C LEU A 414 13.86 6.95 19.00
N SER A 415 14.16 7.94 19.85
CA SER A 415 13.33 9.16 20.04
C SER A 415 13.16 9.95 18.74
N PHE A 416 14.11 9.87 17.81
CA PHE A 416 14.06 10.52 16.51
C PHE A 416 12.86 10.03 15.67
N LEU A 417 12.35 8.81 15.88
CA LEU A 417 11.20 8.27 15.17
C LEU A 417 9.88 9.00 15.47
N ALA A 418 9.84 9.78 16.53
CA ALA A 418 8.67 10.57 16.90
C ALA A 418 8.91 12.08 16.81
N SER A 419 10.06 12.54 16.28
CA SER A 419 10.44 13.95 16.22
C SER A 419 9.49 14.81 15.36
N HIS A 420 8.81 14.23 14.39
CA HIS A 420 7.86 14.87 13.49
C HIS A 420 6.44 15.00 14.07
N LEU A 421 6.17 14.40 15.25
CA LEU A 421 4.87 14.46 15.90
C LEU A 421 4.71 15.77 16.69
N GLU A 422 3.56 16.42 16.54
CA GLU A 422 3.16 17.58 17.35
C GLU A 422 2.64 17.16 18.73
N ASP A 423 2.65 18.05 19.71
CA ASP A 423 2.30 17.73 21.11
C ASP A 423 0.84 17.24 21.25
N ASP A 424 -0.10 17.88 20.55
CA ASP A 424 -1.50 17.46 20.54
C ASP A 424 -1.71 16.10 19.88
N GLU A 425 -0.86 15.74 18.92
CA GLU A 425 -0.86 14.44 18.27
C GLU A 425 -0.29 13.36 19.20
N ARG A 426 0.79 13.66 19.93
CA ARG A 426 1.33 12.79 20.97
C ARG A 426 0.31 12.48 22.06
N GLU A 427 -0.39 13.51 22.54
CA GLU A 427 -1.44 13.36 23.54
C GLU A 427 -2.54 12.42 23.03
N ARG A 428 -3.02 12.60 21.80
CA ARG A 428 -4.02 11.68 21.19
C ARG A 428 -3.52 10.24 21.14
N ILE A 429 -2.26 10.04 20.74
CA ILE A 429 -1.67 8.69 20.67
C ILE A 429 -1.62 8.08 22.07
N LEU A 430 -1.09 8.80 23.07
CA LEU A 430 -0.99 8.32 24.45
C LEU A 430 -2.34 7.99 25.05
N ASN A 431 -3.37 8.80 24.77
CA ASN A 431 -4.74 8.53 25.19
C ASN A 431 -5.30 7.22 24.60
N VAL A 432 -4.99 6.91 23.35
CA VAL A 432 -5.36 5.62 22.74
C VAL A 432 -4.58 4.47 23.38
N LEU A 433 -3.27 4.63 23.57
CA LEU A 433 -2.40 3.60 24.16
C LEU A 433 -2.68 3.32 25.64
N SER A 434 -3.32 4.24 26.37
CA SER A 434 -3.69 4.04 27.78
C SER A 434 -4.93 3.17 27.96
N GLN A 435 -5.72 2.96 26.88
CA GLN A 435 -6.94 2.17 26.90
C GLN A 435 -6.71 0.70 26.51
N GLU A 436 -5.48 0.35 26.14
CA GLU A 436 -5.04 -0.99 25.73
C GLU A 436 -4.04 -1.58 26.73
#